data_f6dd9e9304330c0b174f0f67b8190a6e
#
_entry.id   f6dd9e9304330c0b174f0f67b8190a6e
#
_cell.length_a   1.000
_cell.length_b   1.000
_cell.length_c   1.000
_cell.angle_alpha   90.00
_cell.angle_beta   90.00
_cell.angle_gamma   90.00
#
_symmetry.space_group_name_H-M   'P 1'
#
loop_
_entity.id
_entity.type
_entity.pdbx_description
1 polymer ?
#
loop_
_entity_poly.entity_id
_entity_poly.type
_entity_poly.pdbx_seq_one_letter_code
_entity_poly.pdbx_strand_id
1 'polypeptide(L)'
;RKPFRGFIFNSVFDPSRRALAHIRVVDGEIKAGMKIRMMASGKVCTVSEVGHFLPFHAAADILCCGSIGYAAANMENIQDWEIGDTVVDSENNTLTALPGYVKAAKPTIFLGLFPIIKQGDPVEMVTNHEHEEVYDKMGKLCYDRAHAVYGDPLPEIVKDRLRLELKFIQDNGYSTIFYTAHKLVKYSNDGGHPVGVRDSLGSSFVAFMSGITEINPLPSHYVCPKCHWNHFYTDGSVGSGFDLPDHNCPECGTLLYKDGHNIP
;
A
#
# COMPACT_ATOMS: atom_id res chain seq x y z
N ARG A 1 -30.49 18.49 0.39
CA ARG A 1 -29.42 17.51 0.62
C ARG A 1 -28.74 17.24 -0.71
N LYS A 2 -27.40 17.09 -0.73
CA LYS A 2 -26.69 16.69 -1.96
C LYS A 2 -27.04 15.24 -2.29
N PRO A 3 -27.11 14.86 -3.57
CA PRO A 3 -27.32 13.48 -3.98
C PRO A 3 -26.12 12.62 -3.56
N PHE A 4 -26.35 11.31 -3.38
CA PHE A 4 -25.32 10.38 -2.92
C PHE A 4 -24.18 10.24 -3.91
N ARG A 5 -22.95 10.38 -3.41
CA ARG A 5 -21.71 9.92 -4.03
C ARG A 5 -20.83 9.24 -2.99
N GLY A 6 -20.38 8.03 -3.31
CA GLY A 6 -19.44 7.27 -2.52
C GLY A 6 -18.21 6.87 -3.32
N PHE A 7 -17.08 6.69 -2.65
CA PHE A 7 -15.84 6.21 -3.22
C PHE A 7 -15.54 4.82 -2.72
N ILE A 8 -15.30 3.88 -3.63
CA ILE A 8 -14.91 2.50 -3.29
C ILE A 8 -13.39 2.47 -3.08
N PHE A 9 -12.94 2.19 -1.87
CA PHE A 9 -11.50 2.09 -1.59
C PHE A 9 -11.02 0.64 -1.36
N ASN A 10 -11.95 -0.31 -1.19
CA ASN A 10 -11.65 -1.74 -1.11
C ASN A 10 -12.88 -2.58 -1.46
N SER A 11 -12.66 -3.84 -1.80
CA SER A 11 -13.73 -4.83 -1.99
C SER A 11 -13.29 -6.17 -1.40
N VAL A 12 -14.18 -6.84 -0.68
CA VAL A 12 -13.90 -8.11 -0.01
C VAL A 12 -15.04 -9.11 -0.23
N PHE A 13 -14.74 -10.38 -0.12
CA PHE A 13 -15.74 -11.43 -0.12
C PHE A 13 -16.08 -11.83 1.33
N ASP A 14 -17.35 -11.74 1.68
CA ASP A 14 -17.87 -12.19 2.96
C ASP A 14 -18.76 -13.43 2.70
N PRO A 15 -18.54 -14.57 3.39
CA PRO A 15 -19.30 -15.79 3.13
C PRO A 15 -20.81 -15.63 3.35
N SER A 16 -21.25 -14.71 4.22
CA SER A 16 -22.65 -14.48 4.55
C SER A 16 -23.31 -13.40 3.70
N ARG A 17 -22.54 -12.40 3.27
CA ARG A 17 -23.02 -11.21 2.53
C ARG A 17 -22.54 -11.16 1.09
N ARG A 18 -21.70 -12.12 0.66
CA ARG A 18 -21.07 -12.20 -0.64
C ARG A 18 -20.07 -11.05 -0.89
N ALA A 19 -20.17 -10.34 -2.01
CA ALA A 19 -19.28 -9.25 -2.33
C ALA A 19 -19.66 -7.97 -1.57
N LEU A 20 -18.73 -7.45 -0.76
CA LEU A 20 -18.85 -6.20 -0.02
C LEU A 20 -17.95 -5.13 -0.66
N ALA A 21 -18.46 -3.91 -0.80
CA ALA A 21 -17.64 -2.74 -1.05
C ALA A 21 -17.36 -1.99 0.25
N HIS A 22 -16.10 -1.66 0.49
CA HIS A 22 -15.73 -0.67 1.49
C HIS A 22 -15.80 0.70 0.87
N ILE A 23 -16.66 1.57 1.40
CA ILE A 23 -16.97 2.85 0.82
C ILE A 23 -16.75 4.01 1.79
N ARG A 24 -16.34 5.14 1.24
CA ARG A 24 -16.41 6.45 1.90
C ARG A 24 -17.54 7.26 1.28
N VAL A 25 -18.49 7.68 2.08
CA VAL A 25 -19.57 8.57 1.64
C VAL A 25 -19.02 9.98 1.56
N VAL A 26 -18.98 10.54 0.34
CA VAL A 26 -18.46 11.90 0.10
C VAL A 26 -19.58 12.94 0.07
N ASP A 27 -20.71 12.62 -0.55
CA ASP A 27 -21.90 13.47 -0.56
C ASP A 27 -23.14 12.63 -0.26
N GLY A 28 -24.16 13.24 0.33
CA GLY A 28 -25.45 12.63 0.58
C GLY A 28 -25.40 11.50 1.61
N GLU A 29 -26.18 10.47 1.37
CA GLU A 29 -26.36 9.31 2.25
C GLU A 29 -26.66 8.04 1.46
N ILE A 30 -26.29 6.87 1.98
CA ILE A 30 -26.60 5.56 1.43
C ILE A 30 -27.27 4.69 2.50
N LYS A 31 -28.28 3.90 2.09
CA LYS A 31 -29.04 2.98 2.95
C LYS A 31 -29.47 1.73 2.19
N ALA A 32 -29.87 0.71 2.92
CA ALA A 32 -30.47 -0.48 2.34
C ALA A 32 -31.70 -0.12 1.48
N GLY A 33 -31.90 -0.84 0.39
CA GLY A 33 -32.96 -0.62 -0.59
C GLY A 33 -32.67 0.42 -1.68
N MET A 34 -31.62 1.24 -1.54
CA MET A 34 -31.24 2.19 -2.59
C MET A 34 -30.73 1.47 -3.83
N LYS A 35 -31.13 1.97 -5.01
CA LYS A 35 -30.51 1.61 -6.29
C LYS A 35 -29.31 2.51 -6.53
N ILE A 36 -28.16 1.91 -6.67
CA ILE A 36 -26.89 2.60 -6.90
C ILE A 36 -26.30 2.17 -8.25
N ARG A 37 -25.49 3.06 -8.82
CA ARG A 37 -24.80 2.81 -10.09
C ARG A 37 -23.30 3.09 -9.92
N MET A 38 -22.47 2.14 -10.35
CA MET A 38 -21.05 2.30 -10.52
C MET A 38 -20.76 3.16 -11.74
N MET A 39 -19.95 4.20 -11.62
CA MET A 39 -19.73 5.14 -12.72
C MET A 39 -18.81 4.58 -13.80
N ALA A 40 -17.83 3.76 -13.43
CA ALA A 40 -16.88 3.18 -14.39
C ALA A 40 -17.50 2.09 -15.26
N SER A 41 -18.23 1.14 -14.65
CA SER A 41 -18.85 0.02 -15.37
C SER A 41 -20.27 0.32 -15.87
N GLY A 42 -20.93 1.34 -15.32
CA GLY A 42 -22.35 1.62 -15.55
C GLY A 42 -23.29 0.63 -14.87
N LYS A 43 -22.77 -0.35 -14.14
CA LYS A 43 -23.58 -1.40 -13.51
C LYS A 43 -24.47 -0.84 -12.41
N VAL A 44 -25.73 -1.27 -12.40
CA VAL A 44 -26.71 -0.87 -11.39
C VAL A 44 -27.02 -2.05 -10.48
N CYS A 45 -27.08 -1.79 -9.18
CA CYS A 45 -27.47 -2.80 -8.19
C CYS A 45 -28.31 -2.17 -7.07
N THR A 46 -28.95 -3.04 -6.27
CA THR A 46 -29.70 -2.62 -5.10
C THR A 46 -28.88 -2.95 -3.84
N VAL A 47 -28.68 -1.97 -2.99
CA VAL A 47 -28.01 -2.13 -1.69
C VAL A 47 -28.87 -3.00 -0.80
N SER A 48 -28.32 -4.11 -0.31
CA SER A 48 -29.00 -5.01 0.64
C SER A 48 -28.75 -4.60 2.09
N GLU A 49 -27.54 -4.14 2.40
CA GLU A 49 -27.10 -3.76 3.73
C GLU A 49 -26.03 -2.67 3.65
N VAL A 50 -25.99 -1.79 4.63
CA VAL A 50 -24.86 -0.88 4.89
C VAL A 50 -24.44 -1.01 6.35
N GLY A 51 -23.21 -0.65 6.69
CA GLY A 51 -22.76 -0.72 8.07
C GLY A 51 -21.35 -0.15 8.28
N HIS A 52 -20.94 -0.16 9.55
CA HIS A 52 -19.64 0.33 10.01
C HIS A 52 -18.68 -0.82 10.35
N PHE A 53 -17.41 -0.49 10.47
CA PHE A 53 -16.35 -1.38 10.96
C PHE A 53 -16.16 -1.14 12.47
N LEU A 54 -16.73 -2.02 13.34
CA LEU A 54 -16.67 -1.91 14.79
C LEU A 54 -16.45 -3.29 15.43
N PRO A 55 -15.31 -3.60 15.85
CA PRO A 55 -14.17 -4.25 15.19
C PRO A 55 -14.60 -5.33 14.17
N PHE A 56 -15.88 -5.67 14.17
CA PHE A 56 -16.54 -6.51 13.16
C PHE A 56 -17.55 -5.68 12.37
N HIS A 57 -18.01 -6.20 11.24
CA HIS A 57 -19.05 -5.56 10.44
C HIS A 57 -20.34 -5.43 11.25
N ALA A 58 -20.73 -4.21 11.58
CA ALA A 58 -21.97 -3.88 12.29
C ALA A 58 -22.93 -3.17 11.32
N ALA A 59 -24.11 -3.78 11.10
CA ALA A 59 -25.14 -3.20 10.26
C ALA A 59 -25.61 -1.85 10.81
N ALA A 60 -25.93 -0.93 9.91
CA ALA A 60 -26.47 0.40 10.22
C ALA A 60 -27.63 0.70 9.28
N ASP A 61 -28.55 1.56 9.72
CA ASP A 61 -29.69 1.97 8.91
C ASP A 61 -29.25 2.86 7.74
N ILE A 62 -28.20 3.67 7.95
CA ILE A 62 -27.73 4.67 7.02
C ILE A 62 -26.26 5.01 7.25
N LEU A 63 -25.53 5.29 6.16
CA LEU A 63 -24.22 5.94 6.19
C LEU A 63 -24.34 7.36 5.60
N CYS A 64 -23.98 8.36 6.40
CA CYS A 64 -24.06 9.76 6.01
C CYS A 64 -22.73 10.26 5.41
N CYS A 65 -22.77 11.44 4.78
CA CYS A 65 -21.58 12.16 4.30
C CYS A 65 -20.48 12.22 5.37
N GLY A 66 -19.26 11.87 4.98
CA GLY A 66 -18.09 11.74 5.86
C GLY A 66 -17.89 10.36 6.47
N SER A 67 -18.92 9.49 6.46
CA SER A 67 -18.81 8.13 7.02
C SER A 67 -17.94 7.24 6.14
N ILE A 68 -17.20 6.35 6.81
CA ILE A 68 -16.53 5.19 6.23
C ILE A 68 -17.26 3.95 6.73
N GLY A 69 -17.57 3.04 5.81
CA GLY A 69 -18.27 1.81 6.12
C GLY A 69 -18.29 0.85 4.95
N TYR A 70 -19.19 -0.12 5.01
CA TYR A 70 -19.38 -1.07 3.92
C TYR A 70 -20.79 -0.97 3.34
N ALA A 71 -20.90 -1.38 2.06
CA ALA A 71 -22.16 -1.64 1.39
C ALA A 71 -22.15 -3.05 0.81
N ALA A 72 -23.19 -3.81 1.10
CA ALA A 72 -23.51 -5.08 0.45
C ALA A 72 -24.56 -4.83 -0.62
N ALA A 73 -24.47 -5.55 -1.73
CA ALA A 73 -25.49 -5.56 -2.75
C ALA A 73 -25.65 -6.99 -3.30
N ASN A 74 -26.71 -7.22 -4.05
CA ASN A 74 -26.97 -8.53 -4.62
C ASN A 74 -26.05 -8.80 -5.82
N MET A 75 -24.74 -8.77 -5.56
CA MET A 75 -23.67 -9.00 -6.55
C MET A 75 -22.91 -10.28 -6.19
N GLU A 76 -22.70 -11.12 -7.22
CA GLU A 76 -22.03 -12.41 -7.03
C GLU A 76 -20.51 -12.27 -7.11
N ASN A 77 -20.01 -11.34 -7.93
CA ASN A 77 -18.61 -11.18 -8.20
C ASN A 77 -18.04 -9.95 -7.47
N ILE A 78 -16.98 -10.17 -6.70
CA ILE A 78 -16.21 -9.09 -6.07
C ILE A 78 -15.66 -8.08 -7.08
N GLN A 79 -15.37 -8.54 -8.31
CA GLN A 79 -14.86 -7.70 -9.40
C GLN A 79 -15.87 -6.65 -9.89
N ASP A 80 -17.14 -6.80 -9.54
CA ASP A 80 -18.18 -5.83 -9.87
C ASP A 80 -18.05 -4.53 -9.04
N TRP A 81 -17.34 -4.61 -7.90
CA TRP A 81 -16.95 -3.49 -7.07
C TRP A 81 -15.51 -3.05 -7.42
N GLU A 82 -15.38 -2.25 -8.48
CA GLU A 82 -14.05 -1.76 -8.89
C GLU A 82 -13.49 -0.78 -7.85
N ILE A 83 -12.30 -1.08 -7.31
CA ILE A 83 -11.61 -0.19 -6.38
C ILE A 83 -11.24 1.10 -7.10
N GLY A 84 -11.50 2.25 -6.47
CA GLY A 84 -11.31 3.57 -7.07
C GLY A 84 -12.55 4.10 -7.78
N ASP A 85 -13.58 3.27 -8.02
CA ASP A 85 -14.80 3.73 -8.69
C ASP A 85 -15.66 4.63 -7.78
N THR A 86 -16.45 5.46 -8.43
CA THR A 86 -17.46 6.30 -7.79
C THR A 86 -18.83 5.63 -7.90
N VAL A 87 -19.48 5.46 -6.77
CA VAL A 87 -20.85 4.97 -6.67
C VAL A 87 -21.81 6.13 -6.47
N VAL A 88 -22.88 6.15 -7.25
CA VAL A 88 -23.89 7.22 -7.21
C VAL A 88 -25.31 6.62 -7.11
N ASP A 89 -26.26 7.44 -6.71
CA ASP A 89 -27.68 7.11 -6.87
C ASP A 89 -28.00 6.87 -8.35
N SER A 90 -28.62 5.73 -8.65
CA SER A 90 -28.90 5.31 -10.04
C SER A 90 -29.81 6.28 -10.80
N GLU A 91 -30.65 7.03 -10.10
CA GLU A 91 -31.57 8.00 -10.69
C GLU A 91 -30.90 9.32 -11.05
N ASN A 92 -29.68 9.56 -10.55
CA ASN A 92 -28.96 10.81 -10.77
C ASN A 92 -27.84 10.69 -11.81
N ASN A 93 -28.13 11.15 -13.02
CA ASN A 93 -27.19 11.08 -14.15
C ASN A 93 -26.27 12.30 -14.29
N THR A 94 -26.43 13.31 -13.45
CA THR A 94 -25.71 14.60 -13.57
C THR A 94 -24.43 14.67 -12.73
N LEU A 95 -24.12 13.62 -11.95
CA LEU A 95 -22.96 13.61 -11.06
C LEU A 95 -21.67 13.29 -11.82
N THR A 96 -20.59 13.96 -11.42
CA THR A 96 -19.24 13.69 -11.90
C THR A 96 -18.53 12.67 -10.99
N ALA A 97 -17.69 11.84 -11.58
CA ALA A 97 -16.85 10.91 -10.82
C ALA A 97 -15.96 11.66 -9.83
N LEU A 98 -15.70 11.04 -8.69
CA LEU A 98 -14.75 11.55 -7.70
C LEU A 98 -13.33 11.39 -8.27
N PRO A 99 -12.41 12.33 -7.95
CA PRO A 99 -11.02 12.18 -8.37
C PRO A 99 -10.39 10.95 -7.70
N GLY A 100 -9.49 10.28 -8.39
CA GLY A 100 -8.76 9.11 -7.87
C GLY A 100 -9.07 7.80 -8.58
N TYR A 101 -10.06 7.74 -9.48
CA TYR A 101 -10.23 6.59 -10.35
C TYR A 101 -9.13 6.59 -11.41
N VAL A 102 -8.13 5.77 -11.20
CA VAL A 102 -7.21 5.36 -12.26
C VAL A 102 -7.69 3.97 -12.67
N LYS A 103 -8.07 3.80 -13.95
CA LYS A 103 -8.38 2.47 -14.47
C LYS A 103 -7.12 1.62 -14.35
N ALA A 104 -6.95 0.97 -13.20
CA ALA A 104 -5.84 0.07 -12.98
C ALA A 104 -5.90 -1.00 -14.07
N ALA A 105 -4.79 -1.25 -14.73
CA ALA A 105 -4.65 -2.41 -15.59
C ALA A 105 -5.08 -3.61 -14.72
N LYS A 106 -6.14 -4.32 -15.14
CA LYS A 106 -6.60 -5.50 -14.40
C LYS A 106 -5.42 -6.46 -14.33
N PRO A 107 -4.95 -6.86 -13.14
CA PRO A 107 -3.89 -7.84 -13.06
C PRO A 107 -4.37 -9.09 -13.80
N THR A 108 -3.64 -9.47 -14.82
CA THR A 108 -3.98 -10.60 -15.70
C THR A 108 -3.60 -11.94 -15.08
N ILE A 109 -2.72 -11.93 -14.08
CA ILE A 109 -2.20 -13.15 -13.45
C ILE A 109 -2.02 -12.90 -11.95
N PHE A 110 -2.60 -13.79 -11.13
CA PHE A 110 -2.30 -13.92 -9.71
C PHE A 110 -1.45 -15.17 -9.55
N LEU A 111 -0.21 -15.03 -9.03
CA LEU A 111 0.68 -16.14 -8.74
C LEU A 111 0.86 -16.27 -7.24
N GLY A 112 0.49 -17.40 -6.69
CA GLY A 112 0.90 -17.83 -5.36
C GLY A 112 2.20 -18.64 -5.49
N LEU A 113 3.27 -18.17 -4.86
CA LEU A 113 4.52 -18.95 -4.78
C LEU A 113 4.46 -19.78 -3.49
N PHE A 114 4.32 -21.09 -3.66
CA PHE A 114 4.36 -22.04 -2.55
C PHE A 114 5.60 -22.90 -2.69
N PRO A 115 6.39 -23.10 -1.63
CA PRO A 115 7.46 -24.10 -1.67
C PRO A 115 6.83 -25.50 -1.86
N ILE A 116 7.27 -26.23 -2.87
CA ILE A 116 6.88 -27.63 -3.04
C ILE A 116 7.76 -28.44 -2.10
N ILE A 117 7.28 -28.70 -0.89
CA ILE A 117 7.89 -29.66 0.01
C ILE A 117 7.18 -30.98 -0.24
N LYS A 118 7.83 -31.92 -0.94
CA LYS A 118 7.34 -33.29 -1.02
C LYS A 118 7.59 -33.97 0.33
N GLN A 119 6.57 -34.61 0.87
CA GLN A 119 6.67 -35.37 2.11
C GLN A 119 7.67 -36.51 1.91
N GLY A 120 8.82 -36.46 2.62
CA GLY A 120 9.89 -37.46 2.51
C GLY A 120 11.14 -37.01 1.74
N ASP A 121 11.13 -35.90 1.03
CA ASP A 121 12.37 -35.31 0.56
C ASP A 121 13.11 -34.74 1.79
N PRO A 122 14.42 -35.05 1.96
CA PRO A 122 15.20 -34.28 2.90
C PRO A 122 15.03 -32.83 2.46
N VAL A 123 14.66 -31.96 3.39
CA VAL A 123 14.81 -30.54 3.19
C VAL A 123 16.30 -30.35 3.00
N GLU A 124 16.76 -30.38 1.74
CA GLU A 124 18.07 -29.86 1.43
C GLU A 124 18.04 -28.43 1.93
N MET A 125 18.59 -28.27 3.12
CA MET A 125 18.91 -26.93 3.61
C MET A 125 19.80 -26.36 2.51
N VAL A 126 19.24 -25.39 1.79
CA VAL A 126 20.03 -24.51 0.93
C VAL A 126 21.29 -24.22 1.73
N THR A 127 22.43 -24.63 1.20
CA THR A 127 23.67 -24.66 1.98
C THR A 127 23.89 -23.28 2.58
N ASN A 128 24.45 -23.22 3.78
CA ASN A 128 24.72 -21.94 4.48
C ASN A 128 25.42 -20.91 3.57
N HIS A 129 26.24 -21.38 2.62
CA HIS A 129 26.93 -20.55 1.63
C HIS A 129 26.00 -19.80 0.65
N GLU A 130 24.91 -20.41 0.18
CA GLU A 130 23.96 -19.72 -0.71
C GLU A 130 23.14 -18.68 0.03
N HIS A 131 22.83 -18.93 1.30
CA HIS A 131 22.18 -17.94 2.16
C HIS A 131 23.09 -16.74 2.47
N GLU A 132 24.36 -16.98 2.74
CA GLU A 132 25.34 -15.92 2.95
C GLU A 132 25.52 -15.04 1.71
N GLU A 133 25.68 -15.69 0.55
CA GLU A 133 25.83 -14.93 -0.72
C GLU A 133 24.61 -14.08 -1.06
N VAL A 134 23.39 -14.59 -0.81
CA VAL A 134 22.15 -13.84 -1.03
C VAL A 134 22.01 -12.70 -0.01
N TYR A 135 22.38 -12.94 1.26
CA TYR A 135 22.40 -11.91 2.29
C TYR A 135 23.35 -10.77 1.93
N ASP A 136 24.56 -11.08 1.49
CA ASP A 136 25.57 -10.09 1.07
C ASP A 136 25.07 -9.27 -0.13
N LYS A 137 24.42 -9.91 -1.10
CA LYS A 137 23.80 -9.22 -2.25
C LYS A 137 22.71 -8.27 -1.81
N MET A 138 21.85 -8.68 -0.87
CA MET A 138 20.81 -7.84 -0.30
C MET A 138 21.38 -6.67 0.49
N GLY A 139 22.34 -6.96 1.36
CA GLY A 139 23.04 -5.95 2.15
C GLY A 139 23.67 -4.89 1.26
N LYS A 140 24.43 -5.32 0.25
CA LYS A 140 25.05 -4.41 -0.70
C LYS A 140 24.02 -3.55 -1.43
N LEU A 141 22.96 -4.16 -1.97
CA LEU A 141 21.88 -3.44 -2.66
C LEU A 141 21.27 -2.34 -1.78
N CYS A 142 20.97 -2.65 -0.52
CA CYS A 142 20.37 -1.72 0.42
C CYS A 142 21.33 -0.58 0.79
N TYR A 143 22.59 -0.89 1.08
CA TYR A 143 23.59 0.12 1.42
C TYR A 143 23.93 1.02 0.22
N ASP A 144 24.10 0.46 -0.99
CA ASP A 144 24.35 1.23 -2.20
C ASP A 144 23.24 2.26 -2.43
N ARG A 145 21.97 1.85 -2.28
CA ARG A 145 20.84 2.76 -2.41
C ARG A 145 20.74 3.77 -1.28
N ALA A 146 21.03 3.35 -0.03
CA ALA A 146 21.04 4.26 1.11
C ALA A 146 22.08 5.36 0.94
N HIS A 147 23.31 5.03 0.49
CA HIS A 147 24.33 6.01 0.19
C HIS A 147 23.93 6.93 -0.98
N ALA A 148 23.27 6.40 -2.00
CA ALA A 148 22.77 7.22 -3.12
C ALA A 148 21.71 8.24 -2.68
N VAL A 149 20.89 7.93 -1.64
CA VAL A 149 19.84 8.82 -1.12
C VAL A 149 20.39 9.74 -0.03
N TYR A 150 21.06 9.19 0.97
CA TYR A 150 21.43 9.90 2.21
C TYR A 150 22.89 10.34 2.28
N GLY A 151 23.72 9.95 1.28
CA GLY A 151 25.14 10.31 1.21
C GLY A 151 26.07 9.42 2.02
N ASP A 152 27.32 9.85 2.14
CA ASP A 152 28.37 9.20 2.93
C ASP A 152 29.07 10.25 3.79
N PRO A 153 29.10 10.09 5.14
CA PRO A 153 28.59 8.95 5.92
C PRO A 153 27.05 8.92 5.99
N LEU A 154 26.48 7.71 6.14
CA LEU A 154 25.04 7.56 6.38
C LEU A 154 24.64 8.16 7.73
N PRO A 155 23.45 8.80 7.84
CA PRO A 155 22.87 9.17 9.12
C PRO A 155 22.71 7.95 10.04
N GLU A 156 22.98 8.09 11.34
CA GLU A 156 22.94 6.97 12.29
C GLU A 156 21.57 6.28 12.30
N ILE A 157 20.46 7.05 12.20
CA ILE A 157 19.09 6.49 12.15
C ILE A 157 18.89 5.56 10.96
N VAL A 158 19.46 5.89 9.80
CA VAL A 158 19.41 5.07 8.57
C VAL A 158 20.24 3.81 8.73
N LYS A 159 21.47 3.98 9.23
CA LYS A 159 22.44 2.90 9.43
C LYS A 159 21.95 1.88 10.47
N ASP A 160 21.45 2.37 11.60
CA ASP A 160 20.95 1.49 12.67
C ASP A 160 19.72 0.72 12.24
N ARG A 161 18.76 1.34 11.52
CA ARG A 161 17.59 0.66 11.02
C ARG A 161 17.96 -0.41 9.98
N LEU A 162 18.86 -0.13 9.04
CA LEU A 162 19.36 -1.12 8.09
C LEU A 162 20.03 -2.29 8.78
N ARG A 163 20.95 -2.01 9.71
CA ARG A 163 21.68 -3.03 10.44
C ARG A 163 20.73 -3.95 11.21
N LEU A 164 19.74 -3.39 11.88
CA LEU A 164 18.78 -4.13 12.68
C LEU A 164 17.90 -5.03 11.82
N GLU A 165 17.33 -4.50 10.74
CA GLU A 165 16.45 -5.28 9.87
C GLU A 165 17.20 -6.33 9.05
N LEU A 166 18.36 -6.00 8.48
CA LEU A 166 19.19 -6.97 7.74
C LEU A 166 19.60 -8.13 8.65
N LYS A 167 20.02 -7.83 9.89
CA LYS A 167 20.34 -8.88 10.86
C LYS A 167 19.12 -9.76 11.16
N PHE A 168 17.95 -9.18 11.39
CA PHE A 168 16.72 -9.93 11.62
C PHE A 168 16.36 -10.84 10.43
N ILE A 169 16.48 -10.33 9.20
CA ILE A 169 16.24 -11.07 7.96
C ILE A 169 17.21 -12.26 7.84
N GLN A 170 18.49 -12.03 8.18
CA GLN A 170 19.51 -13.08 8.17
C GLN A 170 19.23 -14.17 9.22
N ASP A 171 19.04 -13.74 10.48
CA ASP A 171 18.85 -14.64 11.62
C ASP A 171 17.60 -15.54 11.45
N ASN A 172 16.61 -15.09 10.70
CA ASN A 172 15.38 -15.86 10.42
C ASN A 172 15.35 -16.53 9.03
N GLY A 173 16.44 -16.48 8.27
CA GLY A 173 16.53 -17.13 6.96
C GLY A 173 15.67 -16.51 5.86
N TYR A 174 15.24 -15.25 5.99
CA TYR A 174 14.36 -14.59 5.03
C TYR A 174 15.09 -13.93 3.85
N SER A 175 16.42 -13.96 3.79
CA SER A 175 17.22 -13.29 2.76
C SER A 175 16.81 -13.70 1.35
N THR A 176 16.59 -14.99 1.11
CA THR A 176 16.17 -15.51 -0.20
C THR A 176 14.79 -15.00 -0.60
N ILE A 177 13.84 -14.92 0.34
CA ILE A 177 12.47 -14.42 0.08
C ILE A 177 12.51 -12.94 -0.31
N PHE A 178 13.22 -12.11 0.45
CA PHE A 178 13.40 -10.69 0.15
C PHE A 178 14.09 -10.47 -1.20
N TYR A 179 15.16 -11.19 -1.47
CA TYR A 179 15.88 -11.08 -2.74
C TYR A 179 15.05 -11.52 -3.94
N THR A 180 14.25 -12.57 -3.78
CA THR A 180 13.30 -13.02 -4.82
C THR A 180 12.21 -11.97 -5.05
N ALA A 181 11.63 -11.42 -3.98
CA ALA A 181 10.65 -10.35 -4.07
C ALA A 181 11.21 -9.12 -4.79
N HIS A 182 12.43 -8.68 -4.43
CA HIS A 182 13.14 -7.61 -5.13
C HIS A 182 13.22 -7.87 -6.64
N LYS A 183 13.66 -9.08 -7.05
CA LYS A 183 13.77 -9.43 -8.47
C LYS A 183 12.44 -9.42 -9.20
N LEU A 184 11.39 -9.95 -8.56
CA LEU A 184 10.05 -10.00 -9.15
C LEU A 184 9.47 -8.59 -9.33
N VAL A 185 9.56 -7.75 -8.29
CA VAL A 185 9.09 -6.36 -8.35
C VAL A 185 9.87 -5.57 -9.39
N LYS A 186 11.20 -5.70 -9.40
CA LYS A 186 12.04 -5.05 -10.40
C LYS A 186 11.67 -5.47 -11.82
N TYR A 187 11.52 -6.77 -12.07
CA TYR A 187 11.14 -7.29 -13.39
C TYR A 187 9.78 -6.75 -13.84
N SER A 188 8.80 -6.70 -12.94
CA SER A 188 7.47 -6.17 -13.23
C SER A 188 7.52 -4.67 -13.57
N ASN A 189 8.24 -3.88 -12.75
CA ASN A 189 8.38 -2.44 -12.96
C ASN A 189 9.15 -2.12 -14.25
N ASP A 190 10.22 -2.87 -14.55
CA ASP A 190 10.99 -2.74 -15.80
C ASP A 190 10.12 -3.06 -17.03
N GLY A 191 9.12 -3.94 -16.88
CA GLY A 191 8.11 -4.25 -17.89
C GLY A 191 6.96 -3.22 -17.98
N GLY A 192 6.98 -2.14 -17.19
CA GLY A 192 5.94 -1.12 -17.16
C GLY A 192 4.68 -1.51 -16.36
N HIS A 193 4.78 -2.56 -15.54
CA HIS A 193 3.69 -3.02 -14.67
C HIS A 193 3.99 -2.67 -13.21
N PRO A 194 3.49 -1.53 -12.68
CA PRO A 194 3.76 -1.13 -11.31
C PRO A 194 3.19 -2.13 -10.30
N VAL A 195 3.96 -2.40 -9.26
CA VAL A 195 3.60 -3.31 -8.17
C VAL A 195 3.31 -2.50 -6.92
N GLY A 196 2.13 -2.71 -6.33
CA GLY A 196 1.77 -2.13 -5.03
C GLY A 196 1.92 -3.16 -3.91
N VAL A 197 2.41 -2.71 -2.75
CA VAL A 197 2.53 -3.52 -1.54
C VAL A 197 1.37 -3.20 -0.60
N ARG A 198 0.68 -4.24 -0.09
CA ARG A 198 -0.52 -4.10 0.77
C ARG A 198 -0.40 -4.74 2.14
N ASP A 199 0.78 -5.14 2.55
CA ASP A 199 1.00 -5.89 3.79
C ASP A 199 2.11 -5.30 4.66
N SER A 200 2.57 -6.08 5.63
CA SER A 200 3.62 -5.72 6.58
C SER A 200 4.98 -5.34 5.96
N LEU A 201 5.23 -5.62 4.68
CA LEU A 201 6.43 -5.15 4.00
C LEU A 201 6.50 -3.62 3.89
N GLY A 202 5.36 -2.92 3.98
CA GLY A 202 5.31 -1.46 4.05
C GLY A 202 6.00 -0.86 5.30
N SER A 203 6.24 -1.65 6.35
CA SER A 203 6.98 -1.23 7.54
C SER A 203 8.48 -1.56 7.50
N SER A 204 8.95 -2.26 6.46
CA SER A 204 10.35 -2.65 6.35
C SER A 204 11.19 -1.64 5.56
N PHE A 205 12.19 -1.09 6.20
CA PHE A 205 13.16 -0.20 5.56
C PHE A 205 14.07 -0.95 4.56
N VAL A 206 14.38 -2.22 4.82
CA VAL A 206 15.07 -3.09 3.86
C VAL A 206 14.21 -3.32 2.61
N ALA A 207 12.89 -3.51 2.75
CA ALA A 207 12.00 -3.64 1.61
C ALA A 207 11.94 -2.33 0.78
N PHE A 208 11.95 -1.17 1.44
CA PHE A 208 12.06 0.14 0.78
C PHE A 208 13.41 0.30 0.07
N MET A 209 14.54 0.05 0.75
CA MET A 209 15.88 0.18 0.18
C MET A 209 16.16 -0.83 -0.93
N SER A 210 15.52 -2.01 -0.90
CA SER A 210 15.61 -2.97 -2.00
C SER A 210 14.63 -2.72 -3.14
N GLY A 211 13.73 -1.74 -3.03
CA GLY A 211 12.76 -1.40 -4.07
C GLY A 211 11.58 -2.37 -4.15
N ILE A 212 11.31 -3.14 -3.11
CA ILE A 212 10.13 -4.01 -2.99
C ILE A 212 8.89 -3.14 -2.71
N THR A 213 9.03 -2.08 -1.93
CA THR A 213 7.99 -1.10 -1.62
C THR A 213 8.45 0.32 -1.88
N GLU A 214 7.50 1.23 -2.10
CA GLU A 214 7.74 2.67 -2.21
C GLU A 214 7.57 3.40 -0.87
N ILE A 215 7.14 2.68 0.19
CA ILE A 215 6.88 3.26 1.50
C ILE A 215 8.17 3.32 2.31
N ASN A 216 8.59 4.52 2.69
CA ASN A 216 9.72 4.75 3.60
C ASN A 216 9.23 4.76 5.07
N PRO A 217 9.54 3.74 5.89
CA PRO A 217 9.03 3.66 7.25
C PRO A 217 9.78 4.56 8.25
N LEU A 218 10.88 5.19 7.85
CA LEU A 218 11.64 6.08 8.74
C LEU A 218 10.78 7.24 9.25
N PRO A 219 11.17 7.91 10.35
CA PRO A 219 10.54 9.17 10.76
C PRO A 219 10.49 10.18 9.62
N SER A 220 9.49 11.05 9.66
CA SER A 220 9.32 12.11 8.66
C SER A 220 10.60 12.94 8.55
N HIS A 221 11.05 13.21 7.33
CA HIS A 221 12.32 13.90 7.13
C HIS A 221 12.40 14.62 5.80
N TYR A 222 13.35 15.55 5.74
CA TYR A 222 13.85 16.13 4.52
C TYR A 222 15.15 15.45 4.10
N VAL A 223 15.35 15.31 2.80
CA VAL A 223 16.64 14.92 2.23
C VAL A 223 16.91 15.72 0.95
N CYS A 224 18.15 16.20 0.80
CA CYS A 224 18.54 16.94 -0.38
C CYS A 224 18.98 15.98 -1.49
N PRO A 225 18.36 16.02 -2.69
CA PRO A 225 18.74 15.14 -3.79
C PRO A 225 20.12 15.47 -4.40
N LYS A 226 20.72 16.62 -4.02
CA LYS A 226 21.99 17.07 -4.59
C LYS A 226 23.18 16.92 -3.63
N CYS A 227 23.04 17.33 -2.39
CA CYS A 227 24.14 17.31 -1.42
C CYS A 227 23.90 16.35 -0.25
N HIS A 228 22.77 15.63 -0.24
CA HIS A 228 22.37 14.66 0.76
C HIS A 228 22.19 15.24 2.18
N TRP A 229 22.15 16.56 2.33
CA TRP A 229 21.74 17.18 3.58
C TRP A 229 20.39 16.61 3.99
N ASN A 230 20.24 16.28 5.28
CA ASN A 230 19.01 15.66 5.78
C ASN A 230 18.65 16.18 7.18
N HIS A 231 17.35 16.09 7.49
CA HIS A 231 16.82 16.46 8.79
C HIS A 231 15.63 15.59 9.15
N PHE A 232 15.73 14.82 10.24
CA PHE A 232 14.72 13.89 10.70
C PHE A 232 13.92 14.46 11.87
N TYR A 233 12.59 14.31 11.83
CA TYR A 233 11.68 14.65 12.92
C TYR A 233 11.42 13.39 13.75
N THR A 234 12.14 13.22 14.83
CA THR A 234 12.08 12.04 15.71
C THR A 234 11.24 12.26 16.96
N ASP A 235 10.69 13.46 17.13
CA ASP A 235 9.89 13.87 18.30
C ASP A 235 8.39 13.56 18.16
N GLY A 236 7.99 12.97 17.05
CA GLY A 236 6.58 12.66 16.77
C GLY A 236 5.71 13.87 16.37
N SER A 237 6.32 15.05 16.20
CA SER A 237 5.60 16.28 15.80
C SER A 237 5.00 16.21 14.41
N VAL A 238 5.55 15.37 13.52
CA VAL A 238 5.10 15.18 12.14
C VAL A 238 4.89 13.70 11.87
N GLY A 239 3.67 13.32 11.48
CA GLY A 239 3.30 11.92 11.24
C GLY A 239 3.77 11.39 9.89
N SER A 240 3.87 12.25 8.89
CA SER A 240 4.27 11.88 7.53
C SER A 240 5.09 12.99 6.87
N GLY A 241 6.09 12.59 6.10
CA GLY A 241 6.88 13.51 5.28
C GLY A 241 6.03 14.31 4.28
N PHE A 242 4.89 13.77 3.85
CA PHE A 242 3.96 14.47 2.96
C PHE A 242 3.34 15.71 3.60
N ASP A 243 3.26 15.77 4.93
CA ASP A 243 2.71 16.90 5.66
C ASP A 243 3.74 18.03 5.88
N LEU A 244 5.01 17.77 5.56
CA LEU A 244 6.06 18.77 5.65
C LEU A 244 5.87 19.85 4.57
N PRO A 245 6.08 21.14 4.90
CA PRO A 245 6.07 22.21 3.90
C PRO A 245 7.24 22.08 2.93
N ASP A 246 7.12 22.69 1.74
CA ASP A 246 8.22 22.74 0.79
C ASP A 246 9.34 23.66 1.31
N HIS A 247 10.57 23.14 1.32
CA HIS A 247 11.75 23.88 1.75
C HIS A 247 12.91 23.67 0.79
N ASN A 248 13.74 24.70 0.68
CA ASN A 248 15.00 24.60 -0.03
C ASN A 248 16.12 24.18 0.93
N CYS A 249 17.06 23.41 0.41
CA CYS A 249 18.21 22.96 1.17
C CYS A 249 19.04 24.16 1.67
N PRO A 250 19.35 24.21 2.97
CA PRO A 250 20.13 25.31 3.54
C PRO A 250 21.58 25.35 3.03
N GLU A 251 22.10 24.22 2.57
CA GLU A 251 23.50 24.11 2.09
C GLU A 251 23.65 24.47 0.61
N CYS A 252 22.70 24.05 -0.25
CA CYS A 252 22.87 24.18 -1.71
C CYS A 252 21.69 24.83 -2.43
N GLY A 253 20.61 25.22 -1.72
CA GLY A 253 19.45 25.90 -2.26
C GLY A 253 18.51 25.02 -3.11
N THR A 254 18.80 23.72 -3.28
CA THR A 254 17.96 22.78 -4.04
C THR A 254 16.69 22.47 -3.27
N LEU A 255 15.55 22.33 -3.94
CA LEU A 255 14.30 21.87 -3.32
C LEU A 255 14.50 20.50 -2.68
N LEU A 256 14.12 20.38 -1.41
CA LEU A 256 14.28 19.15 -0.62
C LEU A 256 13.18 18.14 -0.99
N TYR A 257 13.55 16.87 -1.00
CA TYR A 257 12.57 15.77 -0.92
C TYR A 257 12.03 15.65 0.51
N LYS A 258 10.76 15.31 0.59
CA LYS A 258 10.00 15.08 1.82
C LYS A 258 9.60 13.61 1.84
N ASP A 259 10.01 12.87 2.87
CA ASP A 259 9.78 11.43 2.95
C ASP A 259 9.62 10.97 4.41
N GLY A 260 9.33 9.68 4.58
CA GLY A 260 9.17 9.06 5.88
C GLY A 260 7.73 9.12 6.41
N HIS A 261 7.28 7.99 6.98
CA HIS A 261 5.91 7.82 7.46
C HIS A 261 5.84 7.38 8.93
N ASN A 262 6.97 7.47 9.65
CA ASN A 262 7.08 7.16 11.07
C ASN A 262 6.41 5.81 11.46
N ILE A 263 6.71 4.77 10.68
CA ILE A 263 6.20 3.41 10.92
C ILE A 263 7.22 2.66 11.79
N PRO A 264 6.79 2.17 12.97
CA PRO A 264 7.67 1.52 13.95
C PRO A 264 8.27 0.18 13.47
#